data_8e53cfbe801e3de77c192db1ab331354
#
_entry.id   8e53cfbe801e3de77c192db1ab331354
#
_cell.length_a   1.000
_cell.length_b   1.000
_cell.length_c   1.000
_cell.angle_alpha   90.00
_cell.angle_beta   90.00
_cell.angle_gamma   90.00
#
_symmetry.space_group_name_H-M   'P 1'
#
loop_
_entity.id
_entity.type
_entity.pdbx_description
1 polymer ?
#
loop_
_entity_poly.entity_id
_entity_poly.type
_entity_poly.pdbx_seq_one_letter_code
_entity_poly.pdbx_strand_id
1 'polypeptide(L)'
;MGSFVVGAVGMANAQKIDAKAKKILDDITANYNSKKNSYFKFSFGSGLNGQVTKTEPGIYYVAGEKYKLKIMDTEQIFDGSKIYNINADDMEVTIAKPNGSSTMFSPINYLTTYRNDYNVTYNGKKMVNGVNADFIKLTPVKTNGIKYVYLFVDSVKKQMVKLEQHGTNKDVAVIAIKEYKENQELDPNMFVFDKNKFKNYIITEL
;
A
#
# COMPACT_ATOMS: atom_id res chain seq x y z
N MET A 1 50.96 -5.01 30.21
CA MET A 1 50.48 -4.45 28.93
C MET A 1 49.03 -4.87 28.74
N GLY A 2 48.11 -3.98 29.11
CA GLY A 2 46.66 -4.23 28.96
C GLY A 2 46.18 -3.59 27.69
N SER A 3 45.67 -4.41 26.77
CA SER A 3 45.01 -3.95 25.53
C SER A 3 43.56 -3.57 25.83
N PHE A 4 43.23 -2.29 25.76
CA PHE A 4 41.84 -1.81 25.75
C PHE A 4 41.28 -2.04 24.36
N VAL A 5 40.31 -2.98 24.21
CA VAL A 5 39.48 -3.10 23.04
C VAL A 5 38.33 -2.10 23.19
N VAL A 6 38.39 -0.99 22.49
CA VAL A 6 37.28 -0.04 22.35
C VAL A 6 36.27 -0.65 21.35
N GLY A 7 35.23 -1.26 21.89
CA GLY A 7 34.08 -1.70 21.09
C GLY A 7 33.38 -0.48 20.53
N ALA A 8 33.44 -0.30 19.21
CA ALA A 8 32.60 0.66 18.51
C ALA A 8 31.11 0.20 18.63
N VAL A 9 30.38 0.83 19.54
CA VAL A 9 28.94 0.71 19.62
C VAL A 9 28.38 1.42 18.38
N GLY A 10 28.01 0.64 17.35
CA GLY A 10 27.29 1.15 16.21
C GLY A 10 26.00 1.79 16.71
N MET A 11 25.87 3.11 16.59
CA MET A 11 24.61 3.81 16.81
C MET A 11 23.63 3.33 15.75
N ALA A 12 22.78 2.36 16.09
CA ALA A 12 21.58 2.09 15.34
C ALA A 12 20.75 3.37 15.38
N ASN A 13 20.58 4.04 14.24
CA ASN A 13 19.70 5.20 14.14
C ASN A 13 18.30 4.74 14.52
N ALA A 14 17.87 5.09 15.73
CA ALA A 14 16.52 4.78 16.20
C ALA A 14 15.52 5.42 15.25
N GLN A 15 14.55 4.65 14.80
CA GLN A 15 13.42 5.10 13.98
C GLN A 15 12.73 6.29 14.67
N LYS A 16 12.44 7.35 13.90
CA LYS A 16 11.76 8.54 14.39
C LYS A 16 10.33 8.57 13.89
N ILE A 17 9.37 8.54 14.80
CA ILE A 17 7.94 8.64 14.48
C ILE A 17 7.36 9.83 15.23
N ASP A 18 6.85 10.81 14.47
CA ASP A 18 6.11 11.95 15.02
C ASP A 18 4.84 11.44 15.73
N ALA A 19 4.62 11.89 16.97
CA ALA A 19 3.52 11.42 17.82
C ALA A 19 2.14 11.74 17.24
N LYS A 20 1.98 12.91 16.60
CA LYS A 20 0.72 13.30 15.96
C LYS A 20 0.45 12.46 14.72
N ALA A 21 1.46 12.27 13.86
CA ALA A 21 1.34 11.41 12.70
C ALA A 21 1.01 9.98 13.10
N LYS A 22 1.69 9.44 14.11
CA LYS A 22 1.43 8.11 14.66
C LYS A 22 -0.02 7.95 15.08
N LYS A 23 -0.54 8.90 15.88
CA LYS A 23 -1.93 8.85 16.34
C LYS A 23 -2.91 8.83 15.17
N ILE A 24 -2.71 9.68 14.16
CA ILE A 24 -3.58 9.73 12.97
C ILE A 24 -3.54 8.39 12.22
N LEU A 25 -2.37 7.84 11.96
CA LEU A 25 -2.23 6.57 11.24
C LEU A 25 -2.80 5.39 12.03
N ASP A 26 -2.63 5.38 13.36
CA ASP A 26 -3.23 4.36 14.24
C ASP A 26 -4.75 4.43 14.23
N ASP A 27 -5.33 5.64 14.29
CA ASP A 27 -6.78 5.84 14.26
C ASP A 27 -7.40 5.35 12.94
N ILE A 28 -6.71 5.60 11.80
CA ILE A 28 -7.14 5.11 10.48
C ILE A 28 -7.01 3.60 10.38
N THR A 29 -5.90 3.04 10.84
CA THR A 29 -5.67 1.59 10.86
C THR A 29 -6.75 0.89 11.69
N ALA A 30 -7.04 1.42 12.89
CA ALA A 30 -8.09 0.89 13.75
C ALA A 30 -9.48 1.00 13.10
N ASN A 31 -9.76 2.11 12.40
CA ASN A 31 -11.02 2.26 11.68
C ASN A 31 -11.18 1.17 10.60
N TYR A 32 -10.18 0.98 9.73
CA TYR A 32 -10.26 -0.05 8.69
C TYR A 32 -10.34 -1.47 9.27
N ASN A 33 -9.55 -1.77 10.31
CA ASN A 33 -9.56 -3.09 10.96
C ASN A 33 -10.88 -3.41 11.70
N SER A 34 -11.67 -2.39 12.06
CA SER A 34 -12.98 -2.57 12.69
C SER A 34 -14.09 -2.99 11.71
N LYS A 35 -13.82 -2.95 10.40
CA LYS A 35 -14.81 -3.26 9.37
C LYS A 35 -14.75 -4.72 8.96
N LYS A 36 -15.90 -5.32 8.61
CA LYS A 36 -15.95 -6.67 8.02
C LYS A 36 -15.20 -6.73 6.70
N ASN A 37 -15.33 -5.67 5.91
CA ASN A 37 -14.60 -5.46 4.68
C ASN A 37 -14.58 -3.97 4.31
N SER A 38 -13.64 -3.61 3.43
CA SER A 38 -13.52 -2.28 2.84
C SER A 38 -13.41 -2.37 1.32
N TYR A 39 -14.07 -1.47 0.64
CA TYR A 39 -13.98 -1.28 -0.81
C TYR A 39 -13.44 0.11 -1.11
N PHE A 40 -12.47 0.18 -2.02
CA PHE A 40 -11.89 1.41 -2.52
C PHE A 40 -12.00 1.44 -4.04
N LYS A 41 -12.59 2.51 -4.59
CA LYS A 41 -12.42 2.90 -5.98
C LYS A 41 -11.43 4.05 -6.02
N PHE A 42 -10.43 3.99 -6.88
CA PHE A 42 -9.37 4.98 -6.94
C PHE A 42 -8.90 5.22 -8.37
N SER A 43 -8.16 6.30 -8.59
CA SER A 43 -7.31 6.45 -9.74
C SER A 43 -5.87 6.13 -9.37
N PHE A 44 -5.23 5.28 -10.18
CA PHE A 44 -3.82 4.97 -10.11
C PHE A 44 -3.09 5.83 -11.14
N GLY A 45 -2.15 6.64 -10.68
CA GLY A 45 -1.29 7.46 -11.53
C GLY A 45 0.14 6.94 -11.50
N SER A 46 0.79 6.90 -12.64
CA SER A 46 2.21 6.57 -12.75
C SER A 46 2.95 7.56 -13.64
N GLY A 47 4.26 7.70 -13.44
CA GLY A 47 5.07 8.61 -14.24
C GLY A 47 6.50 8.72 -13.74
N LEU A 48 7.21 9.75 -14.25
CA LEU A 48 8.62 9.99 -13.99
C LEU A 48 8.86 11.45 -13.57
N ASN A 49 10.00 11.70 -12.94
CA ASN A 49 10.43 13.04 -12.48
C ASN A 49 9.41 13.74 -11.57
N GLY A 50 8.65 12.95 -10.77
CA GLY A 50 7.63 13.47 -9.88
C GLY A 50 6.34 13.90 -10.58
N GLN A 51 6.20 13.65 -11.88
CA GLN A 51 5.01 13.98 -12.67
C GLN A 51 4.27 12.71 -13.08
N VAL A 52 2.97 12.69 -12.82
CA VAL A 52 2.08 11.63 -13.30
C VAL A 52 1.82 11.86 -14.79
N THR A 53 2.17 10.87 -15.61
CA THR A 53 1.99 10.91 -17.08
C THR A 53 0.88 9.97 -17.55
N LYS A 54 0.51 8.97 -16.76
CA LYS A 54 -0.54 8.01 -17.04
C LYS A 54 -1.44 7.87 -15.83
N THR A 55 -2.75 7.76 -16.05
CA THR A 55 -3.74 7.58 -14.98
C THR A 55 -4.77 6.54 -15.40
N GLU A 56 -5.05 5.59 -14.50
CA GLU A 56 -5.91 4.45 -14.73
C GLU A 56 -6.86 4.22 -13.55
N PRO A 57 -8.07 3.69 -13.79
CA PRO A 57 -8.97 3.32 -12.72
C PRO A 57 -8.48 2.06 -12.00
N GLY A 58 -8.72 2.02 -10.70
CA GLY A 58 -8.46 0.84 -9.88
C GLY A 58 -9.56 0.59 -8.86
N ILE A 59 -9.70 -0.66 -8.46
CA ILE A 59 -10.58 -1.09 -7.38
C ILE A 59 -9.81 -2.01 -6.43
N TYR A 60 -10.13 -1.91 -5.14
CA TYR A 60 -9.52 -2.74 -4.11
C TYR A 60 -10.58 -3.16 -3.09
N TYR A 61 -10.73 -4.47 -2.93
CA TYR A 61 -11.52 -5.08 -1.87
C TYR A 61 -10.59 -5.73 -0.85
N VAL A 62 -10.86 -5.55 0.42
CA VAL A 62 -10.13 -6.19 1.52
C VAL A 62 -11.09 -6.65 2.61
N ALA A 63 -10.88 -7.88 3.11
CA ALA A 63 -11.65 -8.48 4.20
C ALA A 63 -10.70 -9.33 5.06
N GLY A 64 -10.39 -8.84 6.27
CA GLY A 64 -9.32 -9.40 7.09
C GLY A 64 -7.99 -9.35 6.34
N GLU A 65 -7.33 -10.49 6.16
CA GLU A 65 -6.08 -10.59 5.42
C GLU A 65 -6.28 -10.77 3.90
N LYS A 66 -7.48 -11.17 3.46
CA LYS A 66 -7.77 -11.42 2.05
C LYS A 66 -8.01 -10.13 1.30
N TYR A 67 -7.55 -10.08 0.05
CA TYR A 67 -7.82 -8.94 -0.81
C TYR A 67 -7.95 -9.31 -2.28
N LYS A 68 -8.56 -8.41 -3.03
CA LYS A 68 -8.63 -8.40 -4.48
C LYS A 68 -8.35 -6.98 -4.97
N LEU A 69 -7.29 -6.81 -5.72
CA LEU A 69 -6.87 -5.55 -6.33
C LEU A 69 -6.94 -5.69 -7.84
N LYS A 70 -7.53 -4.73 -8.51
CA LYS A 70 -7.53 -4.65 -9.97
C LYS A 70 -7.14 -3.24 -10.41
N ILE A 71 -6.16 -3.17 -11.32
CA ILE A 71 -5.75 -1.94 -12.01
C ILE A 71 -5.63 -2.32 -13.49
N MET A 72 -6.49 -1.76 -14.33
CA MET A 72 -6.63 -2.14 -15.76
C MET A 72 -6.82 -3.65 -15.93
N ASP A 73 -5.95 -4.26 -16.70
CA ASP A 73 -5.96 -5.68 -17.09
C ASP A 73 -5.18 -6.58 -16.12
N THR A 74 -4.59 -5.97 -15.08
CA THR A 74 -3.90 -6.69 -14.01
C THR A 74 -4.78 -6.82 -12.79
N GLU A 75 -4.95 -8.06 -12.33
CA GLU A 75 -5.68 -8.38 -11.10
C GLU A 75 -4.76 -9.16 -10.15
N GLN A 76 -4.80 -8.83 -8.86
CA GLN A 76 -4.13 -9.60 -7.82
C GLN A 76 -5.16 -10.05 -6.79
N ILE A 77 -5.19 -11.36 -6.51
CA ILE A 77 -6.01 -11.95 -5.46
C ILE A 77 -5.09 -12.54 -4.40
N PHE A 78 -5.34 -12.24 -3.14
CA PHE A 78 -4.79 -12.94 -1.99
C PHE A 78 -5.91 -13.67 -1.25
N ASP A 79 -5.85 -15.00 -1.21
CA ASP A 79 -6.89 -15.83 -0.60
C ASP A 79 -6.67 -16.11 0.90
N GLY A 80 -5.62 -15.51 1.49
CA GLY A 80 -5.14 -15.75 2.86
C GLY A 80 -3.96 -16.74 2.91
N SER A 81 -3.59 -17.36 1.78
CA SER A 81 -2.49 -18.33 1.69
C SER A 81 -1.59 -18.07 0.51
N LYS A 82 -2.16 -17.84 -0.67
CA LYS A 82 -1.44 -17.63 -1.93
C LYS A 82 -1.84 -16.32 -2.58
N ILE A 83 -0.91 -15.76 -3.33
CA ILE A 83 -1.13 -14.57 -4.18
C ILE A 83 -1.22 -15.06 -5.63
N TYR A 84 -2.29 -14.66 -6.30
CA TYR A 84 -2.55 -14.93 -7.72
C TYR A 84 -2.45 -13.61 -8.47
N ASN A 85 -1.39 -13.45 -9.26
CA ASN A 85 -1.22 -12.31 -10.17
C ASN A 85 -1.74 -12.71 -11.55
N ILE A 86 -2.77 -12.05 -12.02
CA ILE A 86 -3.45 -12.31 -13.27
C ILE A 86 -3.19 -11.14 -14.20
N ASN A 87 -2.54 -11.39 -15.32
CA ASN A 87 -2.34 -10.43 -16.41
C ASN A 87 -3.20 -10.87 -17.59
N ALA A 88 -4.26 -10.12 -17.87
CA ALA A 88 -5.19 -10.48 -18.93
C ALA A 88 -4.62 -10.22 -20.34
N ASP A 89 -3.78 -9.21 -20.50
CA ASP A 89 -3.13 -8.88 -21.78
C ASP A 89 -2.18 -9.97 -22.24
N ASP A 90 -1.36 -10.50 -21.32
CA ASP A 90 -0.40 -11.54 -21.60
C ASP A 90 -1.00 -12.94 -21.48
N MET A 91 -2.24 -13.06 -21.00
CA MET A 91 -2.90 -14.32 -20.64
C MET A 91 -2.03 -15.19 -19.71
N GLU A 92 -1.50 -14.58 -18.65
CA GLU A 92 -0.64 -15.23 -17.68
C GLU A 92 -1.21 -15.15 -16.27
N VAL A 93 -1.01 -16.20 -15.49
CA VAL A 93 -1.26 -16.25 -14.05
C VAL A 93 -0.01 -16.72 -13.33
N THR A 94 0.51 -15.91 -12.41
CA THR A 94 1.58 -16.32 -11.50
C THR A 94 1.01 -16.55 -10.12
N ILE A 95 1.26 -17.74 -9.55
CA ILE A 95 0.85 -18.11 -8.21
C ILE A 95 2.09 -18.12 -7.31
N ALA A 96 2.08 -17.33 -6.23
CA ALA A 96 3.21 -17.21 -5.33
C ALA A 96 2.76 -17.28 -3.86
N LYS A 97 3.69 -17.64 -2.97
CA LYS A 97 3.51 -17.44 -1.54
C LYS A 97 3.75 -15.97 -1.20
N PRO A 98 3.03 -15.41 -0.21
CA PRO A 98 3.28 -14.05 0.22
C PRO A 98 4.72 -13.92 0.75
N ASN A 99 5.49 -13.03 0.18
CA ASN A 99 6.76 -12.56 0.71
C ASN A 99 6.67 -11.02 0.80
N GLY A 100 7.51 -10.39 1.61
CA GLY A 100 7.43 -8.94 1.87
C GLY A 100 7.52 -8.03 0.63
N SER A 101 7.88 -8.57 -0.54
CA SER A 101 7.97 -7.86 -1.83
C SER A 101 6.85 -8.20 -2.81
N SER A 102 5.94 -9.11 -2.48
CA SER A 102 4.92 -9.62 -3.41
C SER A 102 3.58 -8.87 -3.36
N THR A 103 3.40 -7.94 -2.42
CA THR A 103 2.18 -7.14 -2.34
C THR A 103 2.22 -5.98 -3.33
N MET A 104 1.19 -5.88 -4.18
CA MET A 104 1.01 -4.72 -5.04
C MET A 104 0.79 -3.44 -4.22
N PHE A 105 1.16 -2.31 -4.82
CA PHE A 105 0.89 -0.98 -4.29
C PHE A 105 -0.62 -0.76 -4.12
N SER A 106 -1.09 -0.73 -2.88
CA SER A 106 -2.51 -0.64 -2.52
C SER A 106 -2.81 0.61 -1.68
N PRO A 107 -4.08 1.03 -1.59
CA PRO A 107 -4.47 2.21 -0.81
C PRO A 107 -4.04 2.22 0.65
N ILE A 108 -3.82 1.04 1.24
CA ILE A 108 -3.60 0.88 2.68
C ILE A 108 -2.32 0.14 3.06
N ASN A 109 -1.47 -0.25 2.09
CA ASN A 109 -0.28 -1.06 2.38
C ASN A 109 0.69 -0.40 3.37
N TYR A 110 0.81 0.92 3.38
CA TYR A 110 1.69 1.64 4.32
C TYR A 110 1.19 1.68 5.76
N LEU A 111 -0.12 1.47 5.98
CA LEU A 111 -0.70 1.45 7.33
C LEU A 111 -0.22 0.26 8.17
N THR A 112 0.23 -0.81 7.54
CA THR A 112 0.75 -2.01 8.22
C THR A 112 2.26 -1.96 8.45
N THR A 113 3.01 -1.24 7.61
CA THR A 113 4.48 -1.28 7.59
C THR A 113 5.15 -0.04 8.17
N TYR A 114 4.45 1.10 8.28
CA TYR A 114 5.08 2.36 8.66
C TYR A 114 5.82 2.31 9.99
N ARG A 115 5.35 1.51 10.94
CA ARG A 115 5.90 1.43 12.30
C ARG A 115 7.29 0.80 12.36
N ASN A 116 7.63 -0.06 11.40
CA ASN A 116 8.88 -0.80 11.40
C ASN A 116 9.86 -0.29 10.35
N ASP A 117 9.33 0.22 9.22
CA ASP A 117 10.12 0.43 8.02
C ASP A 117 10.37 1.91 7.69
N TYR A 118 9.69 2.85 8.38
CA TYR A 118 9.74 4.27 8.02
C TYR A 118 9.96 5.20 9.21
N ASN A 119 10.74 6.25 9.00
CA ASN A 119 10.65 7.48 9.79
C ASN A 119 9.39 8.23 9.34
N VAL A 120 8.64 8.78 10.29
CA VAL A 120 7.34 9.40 10.05
C VAL A 120 7.35 10.85 10.51
N THR A 121 6.96 11.77 9.64
CA THR A 121 6.91 13.21 9.94
C THR A 121 5.52 13.75 9.61
N TYR A 122 4.93 14.51 10.53
CA TYR A 122 3.74 15.29 10.29
C TYR A 122 4.09 16.62 9.61
N ASN A 123 3.55 16.89 8.43
CA ASN A 123 3.87 18.07 7.62
C ASN A 123 2.71 19.08 7.53
N GLY A 124 1.79 19.08 8.51
CA GLY A 124 0.65 20.01 8.54
C GLY A 124 -0.56 19.49 7.76
N LYS A 125 -1.32 20.42 7.21
CA LYS A 125 -2.52 20.13 6.40
C LYS A 125 -2.36 20.62 4.98
N LYS A 126 -3.03 19.95 4.04
CA LYS A 126 -3.06 20.34 2.63
C LYS A 126 -4.43 20.05 2.03
N MET A 127 -4.93 20.96 1.20
CA MET A 127 -6.16 20.74 0.45
C MET A 127 -5.91 19.71 -0.66
N VAL A 128 -6.61 18.58 -0.62
CA VAL A 128 -6.50 17.48 -1.59
C VAL A 128 -7.90 16.98 -1.90
N ASN A 129 -8.29 17.01 -3.17
CA ASN A 129 -9.62 16.56 -3.62
C ASN A 129 -10.79 17.16 -2.82
N GLY A 130 -10.71 18.43 -2.44
CA GLY A 130 -11.73 19.11 -1.64
C GLY A 130 -11.69 18.79 -0.14
N VAL A 131 -10.75 18.00 0.33
CA VAL A 131 -10.55 17.65 1.74
C VAL A 131 -9.34 18.40 2.29
N ASN A 132 -9.48 19.03 3.46
CA ASN A 132 -8.35 19.60 4.21
C ASN A 132 -7.62 18.47 4.95
N ALA A 133 -6.82 17.70 4.20
CA ALA A 133 -6.19 16.48 4.63
C ALA A 133 -4.95 16.74 5.50
N ASP A 134 -4.76 15.91 6.52
CA ASP A 134 -3.48 15.84 7.24
C ASP A 134 -2.41 15.23 6.31
N PHE A 135 -1.27 15.92 6.24
CA PHE A 135 -0.17 15.56 5.35
C PHE A 135 0.97 14.93 6.14
N ILE A 136 1.27 13.67 5.85
CA ILE A 136 2.26 12.84 6.54
C ILE A 136 3.29 12.37 5.52
N LYS A 137 4.57 12.46 5.88
CA LYS A 137 5.69 11.95 5.09
C LYS A 137 6.28 10.71 5.76
N LEU A 138 6.47 9.66 4.99
CA LEU A 138 7.21 8.46 5.35
C LEU A 138 8.54 8.45 4.62
N THR A 139 9.65 8.21 5.33
CA THR A 139 10.98 8.05 4.73
C THR A 139 11.52 6.69 5.14
N PRO A 140 11.88 5.80 4.22
CA PRO A 140 12.39 4.47 4.55
C PRO A 140 13.58 4.53 5.49
N VAL A 141 13.62 3.65 6.50
CA VAL A 141 14.78 3.48 7.38
C VAL A 141 15.91 2.75 6.65
N LYS A 142 15.55 1.80 5.78
CA LYS A 142 16.49 1.04 4.94
C LYS A 142 16.22 1.33 3.47
N THR A 143 17.26 1.33 2.66
CA THR A 143 17.15 1.50 1.21
C THR A 143 16.33 0.36 0.61
N ASN A 144 15.25 0.69 -0.09
CA ASN A 144 14.31 -0.26 -0.71
C ASN A 144 13.77 0.22 -2.07
N GLY A 145 14.48 1.16 -2.73
CA GLY A 145 14.04 1.76 -3.98
C GLY A 145 13.04 2.92 -3.81
N ILE A 146 12.46 3.09 -2.62
CA ILE A 146 11.56 4.21 -2.30
C ILE A 146 12.40 5.34 -1.69
N LYS A 147 12.21 6.56 -2.18
CA LYS A 147 12.82 7.77 -1.65
C LYS A 147 11.99 8.35 -0.49
N TYR A 148 10.69 8.46 -0.67
CA TYR A 148 9.70 8.84 0.34
C TYR A 148 8.28 8.52 -0.13
N VAL A 149 7.36 8.51 0.81
CA VAL A 149 5.93 8.37 0.57
C VAL A 149 5.20 9.53 1.24
N TYR A 150 4.21 10.08 0.56
CA TYR A 150 3.27 11.05 1.10
C TYR A 150 1.91 10.41 1.29
N LEU A 151 1.37 10.55 2.52
CA LEU A 151 0.03 10.14 2.86
C LEU A 151 -0.81 11.39 3.14
N PHE A 152 -1.97 11.48 2.53
CA PHE A 152 -2.97 12.51 2.76
C PHE A 152 -4.21 11.83 3.33
N VAL A 153 -4.61 12.22 4.53
CA VAL A 153 -5.64 11.53 5.29
C VAL A 153 -6.69 12.49 5.82
N ASP A 154 -7.93 12.08 5.77
CA ASP A 154 -9.03 12.75 6.46
C ASP A 154 -9.09 12.17 7.88
N SER A 155 -8.53 12.90 8.86
CA SER A 155 -8.52 12.47 10.26
C SER A 155 -9.91 12.53 10.91
N VAL A 156 -10.85 13.29 10.36
CA VAL A 156 -12.23 13.36 10.85
C VAL A 156 -12.99 12.10 10.46
N LYS A 157 -12.93 11.72 9.18
CA LYS A 157 -13.54 10.48 8.67
C LYS A 157 -12.69 9.25 8.94
N LYS A 158 -11.44 9.43 9.38
CA LYS A 158 -10.44 8.37 9.57
C LYS A 158 -10.23 7.53 8.30
N GLN A 159 -10.01 8.22 7.18
CA GLN A 159 -9.90 7.61 5.85
C GLN A 159 -8.70 8.14 5.09
N MET A 160 -8.11 7.28 4.25
CA MET A 160 -7.10 7.68 3.28
C MET A 160 -7.75 8.50 2.17
N VAL A 161 -7.14 9.62 1.79
CA VAL A 161 -7.58 10.48 0.67
C VAL A 161 -6.69 10.24 -0.55
N LYS A 162 -5.37 10.25 -0.33
CA LYS A 162 -4.38 10.12 -1.39
C LYS A 162 -3.08 9.53 -0.83
N LEU A 163 -2.37 8.81 -1.68
CA LEU A 163 -1.04 8.27 -1.40
C LEU A 163 -0.15 8.58 -2.61
N GLU A 164 1.08 9.04 -2.37
CA GLU A 164 2.09 9.26 -3.40
C GLU A 164 3.39 8.55 -2.99
N GLN A 165 3.88 7.65 -3.81
CA GLN A 165 5.18 7.02 -3.65
C GLN A 165 6.16 7.60 -4.67
N HIS A 166 7.31 8.05 -4.19
CA HIS A 166 8.39 8.55 -5.01
C HIS A 166 9.60 7.62 -4.90
N GLY A 167 10.04 7.08 -6.02
CA GLY A 167 11.20 6.21 -6.10
C GLY A 167 12.53 6.95 -6.16
N THR A 168 13.62 6.24 -5.88
CA THR A 168 14.99 6.76 -6.00
C THR A 168 15.40 6.97 -7.45
N ASN A 169 14.81 6.24 -8.39
CA ASN A 169 14.97 6.36 -9.85
C ASN A 169 14.08 7.45 -10.47
N LYS A 170 13.45 8.31 -9.65
CA LYS A 170 12.55 9.40 -10.01
C LYS A 170 11.18 8.96 -10.53
N ASP A 171 10.81 7.70 -10.45
CA ASP A 171 9.45 7.27 -10.70
C ASP A 171 8.48 7.81 -9.63
N VAL A 172 7.23 7.91 -10.01
CA VAL A 172 6.14 8.27 -9.10
C VAL A 172 4.95 7.35 -9.33
N ALA A 173 4.35 6.91 -8.24
CA ALA A 173 3.09 6.19 -8.23
C ALA A 173 2.12 6.89 -7.28
N VAL A 174 0.88 7.11 -7.72
CA VAL A 174 -0.13 7.85 -6.97
C VAL A 174 -1.42 7.04 -6.93
N ILE A 175 -1.99 6.90 -5.73
CA ILE A 175 -3.37 6.43 -5.55
C ILE A 175 -4.19 7.59 -5.02
N ALA A 176 -5.24 8.00 -5.74
CA ALA A 176 -6.20 8.99 -5.29
C ALA A 176 -7.57 8.32 -5.11
N ILE A 177 -8.06 8.28 -3.87
CA ILE A 177 -9.33 7.63 -3.54
C ILE A 177 -10.47 8.46 -4.11
N LYS A 178 -11.38 7.78 -4.82
CA LYS A 178 -12.59 8.36 -5.42
C LYS A 178 -13.85 7.96 -4.66
N GLU A 179 -13.86 6.75 -4.13
CA GLU A 179 -14.99 6.20 -3.38
C GLU A 179 -14.47 5.21 -2.34
N TYR A 180 -15.07 5.24 -1.15
CA TYR A 180 -14.84 4.27 -0.10
C TYR A 180 -16.19 3.76 0.41
N LYS A 181 -16.31 2.43 0.55
CA LYS A 181 -17.45 1.75 1.16
C LYS A 181 -16.97 0.72 2.16
N GLU A 182 -17.77 0.49 3.18
CA GLU A 182 -17.46 -0.48 4.23
C GLU A 182 -18.63 -1.45 4.45
N ASN A 183 -18.32 -2.62 4.99
CA ASN A 183 -19.31 -3.62 5.40
C ASN A 183 -20.28 -4.02 4.29
N GLN A 184 -19.78 -4.12 3.04
CA GLN A 184 -20.59 -4.52 1.89
C GLN A 184 -20.88 -6.02 1.95
N GLU A 185 -22.00 -6.44 1.35
CA GLU A 185 -22.21 -7.84 1.02
C GLU A 185 -21.31 -8.21 -0.15
N LEU A 186 -20.41 -9.16 0.08
CA LEU A 186 -19.46 -9.63 -0.93
C LEU A 186 -19.86 -11.02 -1.43
N ASP A 187 -19.59 -11.28 -2.71
CA ASP A 187 -19.67 -12.64 -3.25
C ASP A 187 -18.76 -13.56 -2.40
N PRO A 188 -19.24 -14.72 -1.93
CA PRO A 188 -18.43 -15.69 -1.18
C PRO A 188 -17.13 -16.08 -1.90
N ASN A 189 -17.12 -16.02 -3.24
CA ASN A 189 -15.96 -16.33 -4.08
C ASN A 189 -15.11 -15.11 -4.44
N MET A 190 -15.35 -13.94 -3.84
CA MET A 190 -14.63 -12.69 -4.16
C MET A 190 -13.10 -12.85 -4.13
N PHE A 191 -12.59 -13.64 -3.19
CA PHE A 191 -11.16 -13.87 -2.98
C PHE A 191 -10.71 -15.29 -3.36
N VAL A 192 -11.47 -15.96 -4.20
CA VAL A 192 -11.15 -17.32 -4.67
C VAL A 192 -10.62 -17.26 -6.11
N PHE A 193 -9.46 -17.85 -6.33
CA PHE A 193 -8.95 -18.07 -7.67
C PHE A 193 -9.60 -19.31 -8.29
N ASP A 194 -10.43 -19.11 -9.31
CA ASP A 194 -11.06 -20.21 -10.07
C ASP A 194 -10.26 -20.52 -11.33
N LYS A 195 -9.44 -21.57 -11.27
CA LYS A 195 -8.59 -22.03 -12.38
C LYS A 195 -9.38 -22.31 -13.66
N ASN A 196 -10.67 -22.67 -13.55
CA ASN A 196 -11.50 -22.96 -14.73
C ASN A 196 -11.78 -21.74 -15.61
N LYS A 197 -11.72 -20.54 -15.04
CA LYS A 197 -11.85 -19.28 -15.78
C LYS A 197 -10.61 -18.93 -16.61
N PHE A 198 -9.48 -19.59 -16.34
CA PHE A 198 -8.15 -19.30 -16.91
C PHE A 198 -7.57 -20.47 -17.70
N LYS A 199 -8.42 -21.30 -18.35
CA LYS A 199 -7.98 -22.52 -19.08
C LYS A 199 -7.01 -22.23 -20.23
N ASN A 200 -7.09 -21.02 -20.80
CA ASN A 200 -6.26 -20.59 -21.94
C ASN A 200 -5.04 -19.75 -21.48
N TYR A 201 -4.83 -19.61 -20.16
CA TYR A 201 -3.73 -18.83 -19.60
C TYR A 201 -2.54 -19.74 -19.28
N ILE A 202 -1.34 -19.20 -19.40
CA ILE A 202 -0.14 -19.83 -18.87
C ILE A 202 -0.15 -19.64 -17.35
N ILE A 203 -0.15 -20.74 -16.60
CA ILE A 203 -0.18 -20.71 -15.13
C ILE A 203 1.17 -21.19 -14.61
N THR A 204 1.89 -20.30 -13.91
CA THR A 204 3.20 -20.57 -13.29
C THR A 204 3.08 -20.50 -11.77
N GLU A 205 3.59 -21.49 -11.07
CA GLU A 205 3.69 -21.51 -9.59
C GLU A 205 5.15 -21.32 -9.17
N LEU A 206 5.41 -20.32 -8.25
CA LEU A 206 6.74 -19.94 -7.76
C LEU A 206 6.98 -20.43 -6.33
#